data_7e353e6bac7e22bbff341e91cb3b9d00
#
_entry.id   7e353e6bac7e22bbff341e91cb3b9d00
#
_cell.length_a   1.000
_cell.length_b   1.000
_cell.length_c   1.000
_cell.angle_alpha   90.00
_cell.angle_beta   90.00
_cell.angle_gamma   90.00
#
_symmetry.space_group_name_H-M   'P 1'
#
loop_
_entity.id
_entity.type
_entity.pdbx_description
1 polymer ?
#
loop_
_entity_poly.entity_id
_entity_poly.type
_entity_poly.pdbx_seq_one_letter_code
_entity_poly.pdbx_strand_id
1 'polypeptide(L)'
;MKTIFEKSNGTDGINLTDEKINIDFLPKNVCRTADTNLPQLSELDVMRHYKELSDLNFCIEQGFYPLGSCTMKYNPKVNELLASLDGFNIHPNVSDDMAQGALKLMYNLQSSLLKITEMDAITLKPSAGAHGEMTGMMIIRKYFDSIGEKRTKVIIPDSAHGTNPASAKMSGFDIVEIKSNEKGQVDIDALKSVLDRDVAAIMMTNPNTLGIFEENVEEISRLMHENGSLLYYDGANFNAIMGYTNPKLMGFDVVHLNLHKTFSTPHGGGGPGAGPVAVVEKLKDYLPTPIVDFDGEKYFRNYDLKNSIGSVKDFYGNFSVLVKAYAYILMMGKNLKHASENAVLNANYLKEKLKKYYDLPYDEPCMHEFVLSGERQKHESGVSTLNIAKALMDGNTHPPTVYFPLIVHEAIMIEPTESEHKEMLDDFVETMIQIAQTAKENPEEILSAPHTTPVKKIDEVQAARHPDLKYTD
;
A
#
# COMPACT_ATOMS: atom_id res chain seq x y z
N MET A 1 5.79 17.98 24.84
CA MET A 1 4.80 18.85 24.15
C MET A 1 3.56 18.89 25.00
N LYS A 2 2.89 20.04 25.14
CA LYS A 2 1.63 20.15 25.87
C LYS A 2 0.49 19.59 25.00
N THR A 3 -0.42 18.86 25.61
CA THR A 3 -1.68 18.46 24.98
C THR A 3 -2.57 19.67 24.71
N ILE A 4 -3.59 19.50 23.87
CA ILE A 4 -4.56 20.57 23.61
C ILE A 4 -5.33 20.95 24.88
N PHE A 5 -5.55 20.02 25.82
CA PHE A 5 -6.16 20.26 27.12
C PHE A 5 -5.29 21.13 28.03
N GLU A 6 -3.97 20.84 28.10
CA GLU A 6 -3.02 21.64 28.87
C GLU A 6 -2.76 23.03 28.29
N LYS A 7 -3.11 23.25 27.01
CA LYS A 7 -3.06 24.56 26.34
C LYS A 7 -4.34 25.37 26.52
N SER A 8 -5.42 24.77 27.03
CA SER A 8 -6.70 25.44 27.23
C SER A 8 -6.51 26.69 28.12
N ASN A 9 -6.98 27.83 27.65
CA ASN A 9 -6.80 29.13 28.30
C ASN A 9 -8.12 29.87 28.55
N GLY A 10 -9.24 29.21 28.29
CA GLY A 10 -10.58 29.78 28.48
C GLY A 10 -11.00 30.80 27.43
N THR A 11 -10.25 30.85 26.29
CA THR A 11 -10.66 31.73 25.18
C THR A 11 -11.81 31.11 24.43
N ASP A 12 -12.88 31.86 24.20
CA ASP A 12 -13.98 31.41 23.36
C ASP A 12 -13.52 31.23 21.91
N GLY A 13 -13.85 30.07 21.36
CA GLY A 13 -13.65 29.79 19.95
C GLY A 13 -14.66 30.54 19.06
N ILE A 14 -14.67 30.19 17.79
CA ILE A 14 -15.67 30.73 16.85
C ILE A 14 -17.03 30.12 17.16
N ASN A 15 -18.01 30.95 17.48
CA ASN A 15 -19.41 30.55 17.54
C ASN A 15 -19.96 30.40 16.12
N LEU A 16 -20.20 29.16 15.72
CA LEU A 16 -20.73 28.85 14.38
C LEU A 16 -22.21 29.10 14.24
N THR A 17 -22.95 29.15 15.35
CA THR A 17 -24.40 29.48 15.37
C THR A 17 -24.77 30.23 16.66
N ASP A 18 -25.63 31.22 16.51
CA ASP A 18 -26.29 31.91 17.64
C ASP A 18 -27.63 31.25 18.02
N GLU A 19 -27.97 30.13 17.41
CA GLU A 19 -29.23 29.42 17.65
C GLU A 19 -29.22 28.77 19.04
N LYS A 20 -30.10 29.22 19.89
CA LYS A 20 -30.39 28.54 21.15
C LYS A 20 -31.18 27.29 20.88
N ILE A 21 -30.50 26.13 21.01
CA ILE A 21 -31.18 24.85 20.91
C ILE A 21 -32.12 24.71 22.12
N ASN A 22 -33.42 24.60 21.86
CA ASN A 22 -34.37 24.28 22.92
C ASN A 22 -34.26 22.80 23.29
N ILE A 23 -33.80 22.51 24.50
CA ILE A 23 -33.67 21.16 25.06
C ILE A 23 -34.75 20.78 26.06
N ASP A 24 -35.79 21.62 26.23
CA ASP A 24 -36.87 21.42 27.23
C ASP A 24 -37.66 20.13 27.01
N PHE A 25 -37.58 19.55 25.80
CA PHE A 25 -38.18 18.26 25.48
C PHE A 25 -37.40 17.06 26.03
N LEU A 26 -36.14 17.26 26.47
CA LEU A 26 -35.34 16.16 27.03
C LEU A 26 -35.70 15.92 28.50
N PRO A 27 -35.87 14.67 28.95
CA PRO A 27 -36.04 14.36 30.34
C PRO A 27 -34.84 14.85 31.17
N LYS A 28 -35.07 15.54 32.27
CA LYS A 28 -34.00 16.14 33.11
C LYS A 28 -32.98 15.12 33.61
N ASN A 29 -33.40 13.90 33.84
CA ASN A 29 -32.54 12.80 34.34
C ASN A 29 -31.58 12.26 33.29
N VAL A 30 -31.74 12.59 32.02
CA VAL A 30 -30.80 12.20 30.94
C VAL A 30 -29.96 13.38 30.45
N CYS A 31 -30.21 14.59 30.99
CA CYS A 31 -29.41 15.76 30.65
C CYS A 31 -28.12 15.77 31.48
N ARG A 32 -27.01 16.05 30.83
CA ARG A 32 -25.74 16.27 31.52
C ARG A 32 -25.84 17.54 32.40
N THR A 33 -25.34 17.44 33.61
CA THR A 33 -25.25 18.55 34.55
C THR A 33 -23.82 19.05 34.75
N ALA A 34 -22.82 18.20 34.43
CA ALA A 34 -21.39 18.54 34.50
C ALA A 34 -20.90 19.12 33.18
N ASP A 35 -19.91 20.00 33.26
CA ASP A 35 -19.21 20.50 32.09
C ASP A 35 -18.58 19.33 31.28
N THR A 36 -18.38 19.53 29.98
CA THR A 36 -17.71 18.58 29.09
C THR A 36 -16.21 18.61 29.26
N ASN A 37 -15.64 19.61 29.90
CA ASN A 37 -14.22 19.88 30.05
C ASN A 37 -13.47 19.86 28.69
N LEU A 38 -14.17 20.30 27.63
CA LEU A 38 -13.52 20.45 26.31
C LEU A 38 -12.57 21.64 26.35
N PRO A 39 -11.42 21.54 25.66
CA PRO A 39 -10.45 22.64 25.65
C PRO A 39 -11.02 23.87 24.97
N GLN A 40 -10.83 25.04 25.59
CA GLN A 40 -11.23 26.34 25.08
C GLN A 40 -9.98 27.09 24.61
N LEU A 41 -9.90 27.35 23.30
CA LEU A 41 -8.73 27.89 22.60
C LEU A 41 -9.18 28.77 21.44
N SER A 42 -8.39 29.80 21.13
CA SER A 42 -8.58 30.55 19.90
C SER A 42 -8.30 29.67 18.67
N GLU A 43 -8.85 30.01 17.51
CA GLU A 43 -8.56 29.34 16.23
C GLU A 43 -7.04 29.31 15.98
N LEU A 44 -6.34 30.40 16.23
CA LEU A 44 -4.90 30.51 16.05
C LEU A 44 -4.14 29.50 16.93
N ASP A 45 -4.55 29.31 18.18
CA ASP A 45 -3.90 28.37 19.10
C ASP A 45 -4.16 26.92 18.68
N VAL A 46 -5.37 26.61 18.17
CA VAL A 46 -5.69 25.31 17.58
C VAL A 46 -4.81 25.05 16.36
N MET A 47 -4.70 26.00 15.44
CA MET A 47 -3.87 25.88 14.24
C MET A 47 -2.39 25.65 14.59
N ARG A 48 -1.87 26.40 15.56
CA ARG A 48 -0.48 26.25 16.05
C ARG A 48 -0.26 24.88 16.69
N HIS A 49 -1.22 24.41 17.48
CA HIS A 49 -1.14 23.09 18.12
C HIS A 49 -1.03 21.96 17.10
N TYR A 50 -1.92 21.95 16.10
CA TYR A 50 -1.89 20.91 15.06
C TYR A 50 -0.71 21.06 14.11
N LYS A 51 -0.21 22.29 13.88
CA LYS A 51 1.04 22.51 13.13
C LYS A 51 2.24 21.91 13.87
N GLU A 52 2.35 22.15 15.19
CA GLU A 52 3.39 21.55 16.02
C GLU A 52 3.33 20.01 16.00
N LEU A 53 2.10 19.42 16.07
CA LEU A 53 1.91 17.97 15.97
C LEU A 53 2.34 17.44 14.60
N SER A 54 1.97 18.15 13.54
CA SER A 54 2.35 17.78 12.17
C SER A 54 3.88 17.76 11.97
N ASP A 55 4.59 18.74 12.57
CA ASP A 55 6.05 18.82 12.47
C ASP A 55 6.79 17.69 13.19
N LEU A 56 6.11 16.97 14.10
CA LEU A 56 6.65 15.78 14.75
C LEU A 56 6.56 14.51 13.90
N ASN A 57 5.76 14.54 12.83
CA ASN A 57 5.60 13.42 11.91
C ASN A 57 6.47 13.63 10.69
N PHE A 58 7.11 12.56 10.24
CA PHE A 58 7.87 12.57 9.00
C PHE A 58 6.94 12.35 7.80
N CYS A 59 7.16 13.11 6.72
CA CYS A 59 6.43 12.97 5.47
C CYS A 59 7.36 13.14 4.26
N ILE A 60 6.88 12.73 3.10
CA ILE A 60 7.64 12.77 1.85
C ILE A 60 8.13 14.18 1.46
N GLU A 61 7.43 15.24 1.92
CA GLU A 61 7.82 16.63 1.67
C GLU A 61 8.95 17.11 2.58
N GLN A 62 9.28 16.36 3.65
CA GLN A 62 10.36 16.71 4.59
C GLN A 62 11.70 16.06 4.22
N GLY A 63 11.67 14.89 3.57
CA GLY A 63 12.89 14.18 3.22
C GLY A 63 12.64 12.80 2.62
N PHE A 64 13.71 12.04 2.48
CA PHE A 64 13.69 10.74 1.84
C PHE A 64 12.90 9.71 2.64
N TYR A 65 12.01 9.00 1.94
CA TYR A 65 11.09 8.03 2.53
C TYR A 65 11.20 6.66 1.84
N PRO A 66 12.31 5.91 2.06
CA PRO A 66 12.63 4.68 1.31
C PRO A 66 11.91 3.43 1.82
N LEU A 67 10.66 3.54 2.25
CA LEU A 67 9.91 2.43 2.86
C LEU A 67 9.60 1.35 1.82
N GLY A 68 10.34 0.26 1.86
CA GLY A 68 10.20 -0.87 0.93
C GLY A 68 8.79 -1.49 0.97
N SER A 69 8.34 -1.97 -0.18
CA SER A 69 7.01 -2.55 -0.42
C SER A 69 5.83 -1.57 -0.26
N CYS A 70 6.10 -0.27 -0.12
CA CYS A 70 5.06 0.75 0.10
C CYS A 70 4.99 1.83 -0.98
N THR A 71 5.98 1.95 -1.85
CA THR A 71 6.06 2.96 -2.93
C THR A 71 5.68 4.37 -2.45
N MET A 72 6.46 4.90 -1.51
CA MET A 72 6.24 6.22 -0.91
C MET A 72 6.72 7.34 -1.83
N LYS A 73 6.14 7.44 -3.02
CA LYS A 73 6.48 8.50 -3.97
C LYS A 73 5.69 9.78 -3.75
N TYR A 74 6.22 10.88 -4.27
CA TYR A 74 5.55 12.18 -4.20
C TYR A 74 4.16 12.16 -4.84
N ASN A 75 3.20 12.74 -4.13
CA ASN A 75 1.83 12.92 -4.60
C ASN A 75 1.65 14.35 -5.13
N PRO A 76 1.48 14.57 -6.45
CA PRO A 76 1.35 15.91 -7.02
C PRO A 76 0.18 16.68 -6.39
N LYS A 77 0.44 17.89 -5.90
CA LYS A 77 -0.58 18.72 -5.21
C LYS A 77 -1.76 19.10 -6.13
N VAL A 78 -1.56 19.11 -7.44
CA VAL A 78 -2.65 19.30 -8.40
C VAL A 78 -3.71 18.19 -8.29
N ASN A 79 -3.34 16.98 -7.92
CA ASN A 79 -4.29 15.87 -7.73
C ASN A 79 -5.24 16.16 -6.56
N GLU A 80 -4.75 16.78 -5.48
CA GLU A 80 -5.57 17.22 -4.34
C GLU A 80 -6.54 18.34 -4.75
N LEU A 81 -6.04 19.34 -5.49
CA LEU A 81 -6.87 20.43 -6.00
C LEU A 81 -8.00 19.91 -6.90
N LEU A 82 -7.69 18.99 -7.81
CA LEU A 82 -8.70 18.41 -8.70
C LEU A 82 -9.74 17.58 -7.92
N ALA A 83 -9.30 16.80 -6.94
CA ALA A 83 -10.21 15.98 -6.13
C ALA A 83 -11.12 16.82 -5.20
N SER A 84 -10.76 18.08 -4.92
CA SER A 84 -11.52 19.02 -4.09
C SER A 84 -12.48 19.92 -4.88
N LEU A 85 -12.60 19.76 -6.19
CA LEU A 85 -13.54 20.54 -6.99
C LEU A 85 -15.00 20.27 -6.55
N ASP A 86 -15.79 21.33 -6.43
CA ASP A 86 -17.18 21.27 -5.98
C ASP A 86 -18.04 20.27 -6.76
N GLY A 87 -17.77 20.11 -8.08
CA GLY A 87 -18.47 19.16 -8.92
C GLY A 87 -18.27 17.67 -8.54
N PHE A 88 -17.28 17.36 -7.69
CA PHE A 88 -17.02 16.01 -7.17
C PHE A 88 -17.57 15.80 -5.77
N ASN A 89 -18.08 16.85 -5.12
CA ASN A 89 -18.64 16.78 -3.78
C ASN A 89 -20.12 16.38 -3.83
N ILE A 90 -20.39 15.17 -4.30
CA ILE A 90 -21.74 14.60 -4.44
C ILE A 90 -21.95 13.44 -3.47
N HIS A 91 -23.19 13.29 -3.00
CA HIS A 91 -23.51 12.15 -2.13
C HIS A 91 -23.51 10.83 -2.95
N PRO A 92 -22.89 9.75 -2.45
CA PRO A 92 -22.75 8.50 -3.21
C PRO A 92 -24.09 7.82 -3.57
N ASN A 93 -25.19 8.14 -2.88
CA ASN A 93 -26.50 7.57 -3.15
C ASN A 93 -27.39 8.44 -4.07
N VAL A 94 -26.84 9.49 -4.72
CA VAL A 94 -27.61 10.19 -5.77
C VAL A 94 -27.88 9.25 -6.95
N SER A 95 -28.95 9.56 -7.73
CA SER A 95 -29.27 8.79 -8.93
C SER A 95 -28.15 8.88 -9.98
N ASP A 96 -28.09 7.90 -10.86
CA ASP A 96 -27.11 7.89 -11.96
C ASP A 96 -27.24 9.12 -12.86
N ASP A 97 -28.46 9.60 -13.10
CA ASP A 97 -28.72 10.82 -13.87
C ASP A 97 -28.04 12.07 -13.28
N MET A 98 -27.92 12.14 -11.95
CA MET A 98 -27.26 13.24 -11.26
C MET A 98 -25.74 13.04 -11.13
N ALA A 99 -25.25 11.82 -11.31
CA ALA A 99 -23.85 11.45 -11.12
C ALA A 99 -23.07 11.26 -12.44
N GLN A 100 -23.61 11.68 -13.58
CA GLN A 100 -23.05 11.37 -14.91
C GLN A 100 -21.56 11.74 -15.04
N GLY A 101 -21.14 12.90 -14.52
CA GLY A 101 -19.73 13.33 -14.55
C GLY A 101 -18.81 12.45 -13.74
N ALA A 102 -19.24 12.06 -12.53
CA ALA A 102 -18.49 11.17 -11.67
C ALA A 102 -18.41 9.74 -12.24
N LEU A 103 -19.52 9.23 -12.74
CA LEU A 103 -19.59 7.91 -13.39
C LEU A 103 -18.72 7.87 -14.66
N LYS A 104 -18.75 8.93 -15.47
CA LYS A 104 -17.86 9.04 -16.63
C LYS A 104 -16.39 9.01 -16.23
N LEU A 105 -16.01 9.74 -15.19
CA LEU A 105 -14.63 9.71 -14.67
C LEU A 105 -14.23 8.29 -14.25
N MET A 106 -15.09 7.61 -13.50
CA MET A 106 -14.84 6.23 -13.07
C MET A 106 -14.71 5.27 -14.27
N TYR A 107 -15.59 5.37 -15.24
CA TYR A 107 -15.53 4.58 -16.47
C TYR A 107 -14.22 4.82 -17.25
N ASN A 108 -13.82 6.07 -17.38
CA ASN A 108 -12.56 6.42 -18.04
C ASN A 108 -11.33 5.91 -17.28
N LEU A 109 -11.36 5.95 -15.94
CA LEU A 109 -10.31 5.35 -15.11
C LEU A 109 -10.27 3.82 -15.29
N GLN A 110 -11.43 3.13 -15.28
CA GLN A 110 -11.51 1.71 -15.61
C GLN A 110 -10.84 1.42 -16.96
N SER A 111 -11.21 2.17 -17.99
CA SER A 111 -10.66 2.03 -19.34
C SER A 111 -9.15 2.27 -19.39
N SER A 112 -8.65 3.24 -18.61
CA SER A 112 -7.21 3.53 -18.53
C SER A 112 -6.44 2.41 -17.85
N LEU A 113 -6.94 1.91 -16.72
CA LEU A 113 -6.33 0.80 -15.99
C LEU A 113 -6.35 -0.50 -16.81
N LEU A 114 -7.44 -0.78 -17.53
CA LEU A 114 -7.53 -1.92 -18.45
C LEU A 114 -6.52 -1.82 -19.59
N LYS A 115 -6.29 -0.63 -20.14
CA LYS A 115 -5.24 -0.41 -21.16
C LYS A 115 -3.82 -0.63 -20.62
N ILE A 116 -3.58 -0.24 -19.36
CA ILE A 116 -2.26 -0.38 -18.72
C ILE A 116 -1.98 -1.85 -18.35
N THR A 117 -2.99 -2.59 -17.92
CA THR A 117 -2.86 -3.99 -17.49
C THR A 117 -3.15 -5.00 -18.59
N GLU A 118 -3.77 -4.56 -19.68
CA GLU A 118 -4.35 -5.37 -20.77
C GLU A 118 -5.39 -6.40 -20.31
N MET A 119 -5.89 -6.30 -19.06
CA MET A 119 -6.98 -7.14 -18.57
C MET A 119 -8.32 -6.79 -19.24
N ASP A 120 -9.33 -7.66 -19.09
CA ASP A 120 -10.57 -7.56 -19.87
C ASP A 120 -11.71 -6.86 -19.11
N ALA A 121 -11.75 -6.98 -17.78
CA ALA A 121 -12.77 -6.31 -16.95
C ALA A 121 -12.19 -5.90 -15.61
N ILE A 122 -12.77 -4.87 -14.97
CA ILE A 122 -12.23 -4.29 -13.73
C ILE A 122 -13.33 -3.76 -12.81
N THR A 123 -13.13 -3.86 -11.51
CA THR A 123 -13.88 -3.14 -10.49
C THR A 123 -12.99 -2.13 -9.77
N LEU A 124 -13.54 -0.94 -9.47
CA LEU A 124 -12.87 0.08 -8.66
C LEU A 124 -13.29 0.03 -7.19
N LYS A 125 -14.08 -0.97 -6.81
CA LYS A 125 -14.79 -1.01 -5.53
C LYS A 125 -13.91 -1.26 -4.29
N PRO A 126 -12.88 -2.13 -4.33
CA PRO A 126 -12.08 -2.42 -3.14
C PRO A 126 -11.33 -1.18 -2.60
N SER A 127 -11.29 -1.06 -1.26
CA SER A 127 -10.80 0.15 -0.56
C SER A 127 -9.29 0.22 -0.43
N ALA A 128 -8.59 -0.90 -0.58
CA ALA A 128 -7.14 -1.01 -0.35
C ALA A 128 -6.59 -2.27 -1.02
N GLY A 129 -5.26 -2.46 -1.01
CA GLY A 129 -4.59 -3.64 -1.54
C GLY A 129 -5.11 -4.93 -0.93
N ALA A 130 -5.05 -5.08 0.39
CA ALA A 130 -5.53 -6.27 1.09
C ALA A 130 -7.03 -6.57 0.82
N HIS A 131 -7.85 -5.53 0.64
CA HIS A 131 -9.26 -5.71 0.24
C HIS A 131 -9.37 -6.16 -1.23
N GLY A 132 -8.47 -5.69 -2.11
CA GLY A 132 -8.33 -6.18 -3.49
C GLY A 132 -7.88 -7.63 -3.52
N GLU A 133 -6.89 -8.01 -2.68
CA GLU A 133 -6.46 -9.41 -2.53
C GLU A 133 -7.63 -10.32 -2.15
N MET A 134 -8.34 -9.99 -1.07
CA MET A 134 -9.50 -10.76 -0.63
C MET A 134 -10.58 -10.84 -1.73
N THR A 135 -10.88 -9.72 -2.38
CA THR A 135 -11.86 -9.67 -3.48
C THR A 135 -11.47 -10.61 -4.62
N GLY A 136 -10.20 -10.58 -5.05
CA GLY A 136 -9.72 -11.47 -6.11
C GLY A 136 -9.77 -12.95 -5.72
N MET A 137 -9.43 -13.28 -4.48
CA MET A 137 -9.54 -14.65 -3.98
C MET A 137 -10.98 -15.11 -3.86
N MET A 138 -11.93 -14.23 -3.49
CA MET A 138 -13.37 -14.52 -3.52
C MET A 138 -13.88 -14.79 -4.94
N ILE A 139 -13.39 -14.05 -5.95
CA ILE A 139 -13.71 -14.27 -7.36
C ILE A 139 -13.24 -15.67 -7.79
N ILE A 140 -12.00 -16.04 -7.45
CA ILE A 140 -11.45 -17.36 -7.74
C ILE A 140 -12.26 -18.46 -7.06
N ARG A 141 -12.64 -18.31 -5.81
CA ARG A 141 -13.52 -19.27 -5.10
C ARG A 141 -14.84 -19.43 -5.83
N LYS A 142 -15.51 -18.31 -6.10
CA LYS A 142 -16.82 -18.32 -6.77
C LYS A 142 -16.78 -18.94 -8.16
N TYR A 143 -15.69 -18.72 -8.91
CA TYR A 143 -15.47 -19.34 -10.20
C TYR A 143 -15.48 -20.86 -10.10
N PHE A 144 -14.64 -21.46 -9.23
CA PHE A 144 -14.58 -22.92 -9.08
C PHE A 144 -15.87 -23.50 -8.54
N ASP A 145 -16.51 -22.85 -7.58
CA ASP A 145 -17.82 -23.28 -7.07
C ASP A 145 -18.88 -23.32 -8.20
N SER A 146 -18.86 -22.36 -9.12
CA SER A 146 -19.83 -22.25 -10.21
C SER A 146 -19.68 -23.32 -11.29
N ILE A 147 -18.46 -23.80 -11.50
CA ILE A 147 -18.18 -24.91 -12.44
C ILE A 147 -18.21 -26.28 -11.78
N GLY A 148 -18.53 -26.34 -10.48
CA GLY A 148 -18.63 -27.59 -9.71
C GLY A 148 -17.31 -28.23 -9.35
N GLU A 149 -16.19 -27.50 -9.43
CA GLU A 149 -14.87 -27.97 -9.02
C GLU A 149 -14.56 -27.55 -7.58
N LYS A 150 -14.25 -28.53 -6.73
CA LYS A 150 -13.87 -28.27 -5.34
C LYS A 150 -12.35 -28.16 -5.24
N ARG A 151 -11.81 -26.95 -5.45
CA ARG A 151 -10.39 -26.65 -5.27
C ARG A 151 -10.20 -25.88 -3.96
N THR A 152 -9.30 -26.36 -3.13
CA THR A 152 -9.18 -25.86 -1.73
C THR A 152 -7.83 -25.22 -1.43
N LYS A 153 -6.83 -25.36 -2.32
CA LYS A 153 -5.46 -24.95 -2.06
C LYS A 153 -5.08 -23.71 -2.88
N VAL A 154 -4.32 -22.82 -2.26
CA VAL A 154 -3.61 -21.71 -2.93
C VAL A 154 -2.13 -21.83 -2.66
N ILE A 155 -1.33 -21.83 -3.70
CA ILE A 155 0.12 -21.83 -3.62
C ILE A 155 0.60 -20.39 -3.40
N ILE A 156 1.53 -20.20 -2.47
CA ILE A 156 2.11 -18.88 -2.14
C ILE A 156 3.64 -19.05 -1.99
N PRO A 157 4.46 -18.31 -2.78
CA PRO A 157 5.90 -18.29 -2.59
C PRO A 157 6.28 -17.70 -1.21
N ASP A 158 7.37 -18.18 -0.60
CA ASP A 158 7.87 -17.70 0.69
C ASP A 158 8.40 -16.25 0.65
N SER A 159 8.60 -15.71 -0.54
CA SER A 159 8.86 -14.29 -0.79
C SER A 159 7.60 -13.42 -0.91
N ALA A 160 6.39 -13.96 -0.71
CA ALA A 160 5.16 -13.20 -0.83
C ALA A 160 4.95 -12.24 0.34
N HIS A 161 4.12 -11.21 0.13
CA HIS A 161 3.71 -10.29 1.20
C HIS A 161 2.87 -11.01 2.27
N GLY A 162 3.05 -10.65 3.53
CA GLY A 162 2.36 -11.31 4.65
C GLY A 162 0.84 -11.24 4.62
N THR A 163 0.22 -10.33 3.87
CA THR A 163 -1.24 -10.24 3.70
C THR A 163 -1.79 -11.28 2.71
N ASN A 164 -0.96 -11.80 1.78
CA ASN A 164 -1.41 -12.77 0.79
C ASN A 164 -1.96 -14.07 1.43
N PRO A 165 -1.22 -14.72 2.37
CA PRO A 165 -1.76 -15.89 3.08
C PRO A 165 -3.05 -15.58 3.85
N ALA A 166 -3.13 -14.42 4.50
CA ALA A 166 -4.31 -14.03 5.26
C ALA A 166 -5.54 -13.86 4.35
N SER A 167 -5.40 -13.20 3.21
CA SER A 167 -6.46 -13.00 2.22
C SER A 167 -6.96 -14.32 1.62
N ALA A 168 -6.04 -15.24 1.29
CA ALA A 168 -6.38 -16.57 0.80
C ALA A 168 -7.14 -17.37 1.88
N LYS A 169 -6.67 -17.34 3.13
CA LYS A 169 -7.32 -18.05 4.25
C LYS A 169 -8.71 -17.51 4.56
N MET A 170 -8.87 -16.19 4.58
CA MET A 170 -10.19 -15.55 4.77
C MET A 170 -11.18 -15.90 3.67
N SER A 171 -10.70 -16.18 2.47
CA SER A 171 -11.52 -16.63 1.33
C SER A 171 -11.76 -18.14 1.32
N GLY A 172 -11.37 -18.85 2.38
CA GLY A 172 -11.65 -20.28 2.60
C GLY A 172 -10.69 -21.23 1.90
N PHE A 173 -9.47 -20.78 1.55
CA PHE A 173 -8.44 -21.63 0.98
C PHE A 173 -7.43 -22.11 2.03
N ASP A 174 -6.87 -23.27 1.82
CA ASP A 174 -5.69 -23.75 2.49
C ASP A 174 -4.44 -23.27 1.74
N ILE A 175 -3.39 -22.96 2.49
CA ILE A 175 -2.17 -22.37 1.94
C ILE A 175 -1.12 -23.45 1.77
N VAL A 176 -0.49 -23.49 0.60
CA VAL A 176 0.67 -24.31 0.30
C VAL A 176 1.83 -23.36 0.02
N GLU A 177 2.74 -23.22 0.98
CA GLU A 177 3.95 -22.42 0.80
C GLU A 177 4.97 -23.20 -0.04
N ILE A 178 5.60 -22.52 -1.01
CA ILE A 178 6.71 -23.04 -1.78
C ILE A 178 7.96 -22.17 -1.58
N LYS A 179 9.12 -22.83 -1.60
CA LYS A 179 10.40 -22.17 -1.39
C LYS A 179 10.87 -21.42 -2.64
N SER A 180 11.59 -20.35 -2.40
CA SER A 180 12.38 -19.68 -3.44
C SER A 180 13.66 -20.45 -3.72
N ASN A 181 14.14 -20.35 -4.97
CA ASN A 181 15.44 -20.87 -5.38
C ASN A 181 16.58 -19.95 -4.92
N GLU A 182 17.83 -20.30 -5.25
CA GLU A 182 19.02 -19.53 -4.88
C GLU A 182 19.06 -18.09 -5.43
N LYS A 183 18.27 -17.81 -6.48
CA LYS A 183 18.11 -16.47 -7.06
C LYS A 183 16.95 -15.67 -6.44
N GLY A 184 16.25 -16.24 -5.46
CA GLY A 184 15.07 -15.60 -4.86
C GLY A 184 13.81 -15.64 -5.73
N GLN A 185 13.78 -16.50 -6.76
CA GLN A 185 12.65 -16.74 -7.65
C GLN A 185 11.91 -18.02 -7.24
N VAL A 186 10.73 -18.26 -7.80
CA VAL A 186 9.98 -19.50 -7.55
C VAL A 186 10.80 -20.74 -7.97
N ASP A 187 10.93 -21.69 -7.07
CA ASP A 187 11.49 -23.01 -7.41
C ASP A 187 10.46 -23.81 -8.21
N ILE A 188 10.75 -24.02 -9.50
CA ILE A 188 9.85 -24.71 -10.44
C ILE A 188 9.65 -26.18 -10.07
N ASP A 189 10.65 -26.85 -9.52
CA ASP A 189 10.52 -28.25 -9.10
C ASP A 189 9.68 -28.35 -7.81
N ALA A 190 9.84 -27.40 -6.89
CA ALA A 190 8.97 -27.27 -5.72
C ALA A 190 7.53 -27.00 -6.16
N LEU A 191 7.29 -26.11 -7.13
CA LEU A 191 5.95 -25.86 -7.68
C LEU A 191 5.35 -27.15 -8.26
N LYS A 192 6.08 -27.86 -9.13
CA LYS A 192 5.61 -29.11 -9.74
C LYS A 192 5.25 -30.17 -8.70
N SER A 193 6.01 -30.23 -7.58
CA SER A 193 5.80 -31.23 -6.53
C SER A 193 4.49 -31.08 -5.74
N VAL A 194 3.94 -29.85 -5.71
CA VAL A 194 2.70 -29.54 -4.94
C VAL A 194 1.49 -29.34 -5.84
N LEU A 195 1.67 -29.39 -7.17
CA LEU A 195 0.62 -29.14 -8.13
C LEU A 195 -0.28 -30.36 -8.26
N ASP A 196 -1.50 -30.25 -7.73
CA ASP A 196 -2.54 -31.28 -7.83
C ASP A 196 -3.91 -30.67 -8.20
N ARG A 197 -4.93 -31.52 -8.31
CA ARG A 197 -6.29 -31.10 -8.71
C ARG A 197 -6.99 -30.22 -7.67
N ASP A 198 -6.51 -30.18 -6.44
CA ASP A 198 -7.09 -29.35 -5.39
C ASP A 198 -6.57 -27.92 -5.41
N VAL A 199 -5.51 -27.64 -6.20
CA VAL A 199 -4.92 -26.30 -6.33
C VAL A 199 -5.84 -25.40 -7.15
N ALA A 200 -6.35 -24.36 -6.52
CA ALA A 200 -7.19 -23.33 -7.15
C ALA A 200 -6.33 -22.27 -7.87
N ALA A 201 -5.28 -21.78 -7.21
CA ALA A 201 -4.47 -20.71 -7.76
C ALA A 201 -3.05 -20.71 -7.18
N ILE A 202 -2.14 -20.01 -7.87
CA ILE A 202 -0.94 -19.43 -7.29
C ILE A 202 -1.17 -17.93 -7.07
N MET A 203 -0.75 -17.40 -5.92
CA MET A 203 -0.81 -15.98 -5.59
C MET A 203 0.61 -15.44 -5.43
N MET A 204 1.03 -14.55 -6.31
CA MET A 204 2.41 -14.05 -6.34
C MET A 204 2.48 -12.58 -6.75
N THR A 205 3.58 -11.95 -6.38
CA THR A 205 3.96 -10.60 -6.76
C THR A 205 5.09 -10.69 -7.80
N ASN A 206 5.04 -9.90 -8.86
CA ASN A 206 6.13 -9.82 -9.83
C ASN A 206 6.38 -8.37 -10.26
N PRO A 207 7.54 -7.74 -9.90
CA PRO A 207 8.64 -8.30 -9.11
C PRO A 207 8.22 -8.70 -7.70
N ASN A 208 8.92 -9.66 -7.10
CA ASN A 208 8.65 -10.12 -5.75
C ASN A 208 9.15 -9.12 -4.68
N THR A 209 9.00 -9.45 -3.41
CA THR A 209 9.41 -8.57 -2.28
C THR A 209 10.93 -8.48 -2.07
N LEU A 210 11.72 -9.22 -2.84
CA LEU A 210 13.18 -9.02 -2.91
C LEU A 210 13.56 -7.98 -3.99
N GLY A 211 12.56 -7.46 -4.72
CA GLY A 211 12.77 -6.61 -5.90
C GLY A 211 13.19 -7.38 -7.15
N ILE A 212 13.08 -8.70 -7.18
CA ILE A 212 13.53 -9.58 -8.26
C ILE A 212 12.36 -9.91 -9.18
N PHE A 213 12.57 -9.74 -10.49
CA PHE A 213 11.59 -10.14 -11.49
C PHE A 213 11.60 -11.67 -11.66
N GLU A 214 10.41 -12.29 -11.69
CA GLU A 214 10.28 -13.74 -11.93
C GLU A 214 10.45 -14.06 -13.40
N GLU A 215 11.63 -14.55 -13.75
CA GLU A 215 12.00 -14.88 -15.14
C GLU A 215 11.22 -16.07 -15.67
N ASN A 216 10.79 -17.00 -14.80
CA ASN A 216 10.07 -18.22 -15.18
C ASN A 216 8.55 -18.03 -15.21
N VAL A 217 8.06 -16.79 -15.23
CA VAL A 217 6.61 -16.50 -15.14
C VAL A 217 5.81 -17.18 -16.26
N GLU A 218 6.35 -17.34 -17.47
CA GLU A 218 5.70 -18.05 -18.57
C GLU A 218 5.55 -19.54 -18.27
N GLU A 219 6.59 -20.19 -17.71
CA GLU A 219 6.53 -21.60 -17.32
C GLU A 219 5.56 -21.81 -16.14
N ILE A 220 5.60 -20.94 -15.16
CA ILE A 220 4.65 -20.94 -14.03
C ILE A 220 3.22 -20.85 -14.57
N SER A 221 2.94 -19.88 -15.44
CA SER A 221 1.63 -19.69 -16.05
C SER A 221 1.17 -20.93 -16.80
N ARG A 222 2.04 -21.51 -17.64
CA ARG A 222 1.74 -22.73 -18.40
C ARG A 222 1.40 -23.89 -17.48
N LEU A 223 2.21 -24.15 -16.45
CA LEU A 223 2.00 -25.24 -15.49
C LEU A 223 0.66 -25.09 -14.74
N MET A 224 0.37 -23.88 -14.29
CA MET A 224 -0.88 -23.60 -13.58
C MET A 224 -2.10 -23.78 -14.46
N HIS A 225 -2.07 -23.26 -15.69
CA HIS A 225 -3.17 -23.38 -16.62
C HIS A 225 -3.38 -24.83 -17.13
N GLU A 226 -2.30 -25.59 -17.36
CA GLU A 226 -2.39 -27.02 -17.68
C GLU A 226 -3.04 -27.83 -16.56
N ASN A 227 -2.84 -27.41 -15.29
CA ASN A 227 -3.53 -28.00 -14.14
C ASN A 227 -5.00 -27.51 -14.01
N GLY A 228 -5.43 -26.55 -14.82
CA GLY A 228 -6.73 -25.87 -14.70
C GLY A 228 -6.82 -24.89 -13.54
N SER A 229 -5.71 -24.52 -12.94
CA SER A 229 -5.58 -23.51 -11.87
C SER A 229 -5.49 -22.11 -12.44
N LEU A 230 -5.68 -21.10 -11.59
CA LEU A 230 -5.61 -19.68 -11.95
C LEU A 230 -4.33 -19.04 -11.41
N LEU A 231 -3.94 -17.90 -12.01
CA LEU A 231 -2.86 -17.07 -11.52
C LEU A 231 -3.41 -15.75 -10.98
N TYR A 232 -3.04 -15.45 -9.73
CA TYR A 232 -3.34 -14.19 -9.09
C TYR A 232 -2.07 -13.32 -8.99
N TYR A 233 -2.15 -12.11 -9.51
CA TYR A 233 -1.09 -11.11 -9.46
C TYR A 233 -1.35 -10.10 -8.34
N ASP A 234 -0.46 -10.07 -7.35
CA ASP A 234 -0.38 -8.96 -6.40
C ASP A 234 0.31 -7.78 -7.08
N GLY A 235 -0.47 -6.77 -7.43
CA GLY A 235 -0.01 -5.58 -8.14
C GLY A 235 0.61 -4.51 -7.25
N ALA A 236 1.00 -4.84 -6.01
CA ALA A 236 1.66 -3.89 -5.11
C ALA A 236 2.94 -3.30 -5.73
N ASN A 237 3.68 -4.11 -6.49
CA ASN A 237 4.96 -3.76 -7.11
C ASN A 237 4.84 -3.36 -8.59
N PHE A 238 3.63 -3.06 -9.05
CA PHE A 238 3.37 -2.73 -10.47
C PHE A 238 4.12 -1.49 -10.96
N ASN A 239 4.53 -0.59 -10.05
CA ASN A 239 5.37 0.58 -10.36
C ASN A 239 6.69 0.22 -11.05
N ALA A 240 7.18 -0.98 -10.85
CA ALA A 240 8.46 -1.46 -11.43
C ALA A 240 8.39 -1.82 -12.92
N ILE A 241 7.21 -2.17 -13.42
CA ILE A 241 7.07 -2.81 -14.74
C ILE A 241 6.14 -2.07 -15.71
N MET A 242 5.51 -1.00 -15.26
CA MET A 242 4.51 -0.25 -16.03
C MET A 242 5.09 0.25 -17.36
N GLY A 243 4.42 -0.12 -18.46
CA GLY A 243 4.85 0.23 -19.82
C GLY A 243 5.94 -0.68 -20.42
N TYR A 244 6.40 -1.71 -19.70
CA TYR A 244 7.34 -2.74 -20.19
C TYR A 244 6.68 -4.09 -20.34
N THR A 245 5.93 -4.51 -19.35
CA THR A 245 5.11 -5.71 -19.38
C THR A 245 3.82 -5.45 -18.61
N ASN A 246 2.92 -6.42 -18.62
CA ASN A 246 1.64 -6.32 -17.94
C ASN A 246 1.16 -7.70 -17.46
N PRO A 247 0.20 -7.74 -16.51
CA PRO A 247 -0.29 -8.99 -15.94
C PRO A 247 -0.83 -9.99 -16.97
N LYS A 248 -1.54 -9.51 -18.00
CA LYS A 248 -2.12 -10.40 -19.02
C LYS A 248 -1.06 -11.08 -19.88
N LEU A 249 -0.02 -10.35 -20.30
CA LEU A 249 1.11 -10.93 -21.04
C LEU A 249 1.87 -11.98 -20.23
N MET A 250 1.99 -11.78 -18.90
CA MET A 250 2.59 -12.74 -17.98
C MET A 250 1.67 -13.94 -17.68
N GLY A 251 0.42 -13.95 -18.18
CA GLY A 251 -0.54 -15.04 -18.04
C GLY A 251 -1.38 -15.01 -16.75
N PHE A 252 -1.45 -13.89 -16.05
CA PHE A 252 -2.29 -13.76 -14.86
C PHE A 252 -3.77 -13.64 -15.22
N ASP A 253 -4.62 -14.29 -14.42
CA ASP A 253 -6.08 -14.29 -14.58
C ASP A 253 -6.76 -13.20 -13.76
N VAL A 254 -6.20 -12.87 -12.61
CA VAL A 254 -6.70 -11.86 -11.66
C VAL A 254 -5.55 -10.98 -11.22
N VAL A 255 -5.77 -9.68 -11.15
CA VAL A 255 -4.80 -8.70 -10.62
C VAL A 255 -5.49 -7.70 -9.73
N HIS A 256 -4.90 -7.36 -8.59
CA HIS A 256 -5.25 -6.13 -7.90
C HIS A 256 -4.17 -5.07 -8.12
N LEU A 257 -4.57 -3.81 -8.08
CA LEU A 257 -3.68 -2.66 -8.16
C LEU A 257 -3.79 -1.83 -6.89
N ASN A 258 -2.67 -1.22 -6.48
CA ASN A 258 -2.65 -0.26 -5.38
C ASN A 258 -2.54 1.15 -5.95
N LEU A 259 -3.67 1.90 -6.02
CA LEU A 259 -3.64 3.26 -6.56
C LEU A 259 -2.79 4.20 -5.71
N HIS A 260 -2.72 3.92 -4.40
CA HIS A 260 -1.89 4.64 -3.43
C HIS A 260 -0.39 4.30 -3.48
N LYS A 261 0.02 3.42 -4.40
CA LYS A 261 1.42 3.11 -4.71
C LYS A 261 1.76 3.59 -6.13
N THR A 262 1.48 2.77 -7.12
CA THR A 262 1.81 3.01 -8.53
C THR A 262 1.22 4.30 -9.09
N PHE A 263 0.00 4.68 -8.69
CA PHE A 263 -0.72 5.82 -9.26
C PHE A 263 -0.73 7.06 -8.36
N SER A 264 0.22 7.14 -7.44
CA SER A 264 0.58 8.37 -6.72
C SER A 264 -0.59 9.04 -5.99
N THR A 265 -1.35 8.26 -5.23
CA THR A 265 -2.36 8.78 -4.31
C THR A 265 -1.92 8.61 -2.86
N PRO A 266 -2.43 9.41 -1.91
CA PRO A 266 -1.99 9.32 -0.52
C PRO A 266 -2.22 7.95 0.12
N HIS A 267 -1.29 7.50 0.98
CA HIS A 267 -1.49 6.35 1.87
C HIS A 267 -2.39 6.70 3.07
N GLY A 268 -2.37 7.95 3.49
CA GLY A 268 -3.24 8.51 4.53
C GLY A 268 -3.06 7.91 5.92
N GLY A 269 -1.86 7.39 6.24
CA GLY A 269 -1.58 6.82 7.55
C GLY A 269 -2.47 5.62 7.92
N GLY A 270 -2.78 4.75 6.95
CA GLY A 270 -3.73 3.65 7.09
C GLY A 270 -5.17 4.04 6.72
N GLY A 271 -5.36 5.20 6.13
CA GLY A 271 -6.63 5.77 5.69
C GLY A 271 -6.97 5.47 4.23
N PRO A 272 -7.22 6.51 3.42
CA PRO A 272 -7.77 6.33 2.09
C PRO A 272 -6.77 5.68 1.13
N GLY A 273 -7.15 4.52 0.62
CA GLY A 273 -6.49 3.86 -0.48
C GLY A 273 -7.52 3.46 -1.53
N ALA A 274 -7.09 2.72 -2.54
CA ALA A 274 -7.97 2.00 -3.45
C ALA A 274 -7.22 0.79 -4.03
N GLY A 275 -7.93 -0.31 -4.16
CA GLY A 275 -7.40 -1.60 -4.64
C GLY A 275 -8.23 -2.17 -5.79
N PRO A 276 -8.30 -1.50 -6.96
CA PRO A 276 -9.00 -2.05 -8.12
C PRO A 276 -8.58 -3.49 -8.40
N VAL A 277 -9.57 -4.31 -8.80
CA VAL A 277 -9.32 -5.70 -9.21
C VAL A 277 -9.73 -5.86 -10.65
N ALA A 278 -8.78 -6.29 -11.49
CA ALA A 278 -9.02 -6.60 -12.89
C ALA A 278 -8.89 -8.10 -13.15
N VAL A 279 -9.61 -8.57 -14.14
CA VAL A 279 -9.74 -10.00 -14.46
C VAL A 279 -9.76 -10.22 -15.96
N VAL A 280 -9.41 -11.47 -16.37
CA VAL A 280 -9.58 -11.93 -17.76
C VAL A 280 -11.07 -12.17 -18.06
N GLU A 281 -11.41 -12.24 -19.37
CA GLU A 281 -12.79 -12.35 -19.88
C GLU A 281 -13.62 -13.45 -19.19
N LYS A 282 -13.04 -14.64 -18.96
CA LYS A 282 -13.74 -15.76 -18.30
C LYS A 282 -14.21 -15.49 -16.88
N LEU A 283 -13.64 -14.44 -16.23
CA LEU A 283 -13.94 -14.08 -14.84
C LEU A 283 -14.77 -12.80 -14.69
N LYS A 284 -15.12 -12.11 -15.78
CA LYS A 284 -15.80 -10.80 -15.72
C LYS A 284 -17.14 -10.83 -14.98
N ASP A 285 -17.92 -11.89 -15.15
CA ASP A 285 -19.25 -12.03 -14.54
C ASP A 285 -19.20 -12.27 -13.03
N TYR A 286 -18.00 -12.52 -12.48
CA TYR A 286 -17.78 -12.76 -11.05
C TYR A 286 -17.37 -11.49 -10.30
N LEU A 287 -17.09 -10.38 -10.99
CA LEU A 287 -16.74 -9.10 -10.36
C LEU A 287 -17.81 -8.66 -9.35
N PRO A 288 -17.42 -7.96 -8.28
CA PRO A 288 -18.39 -7.40 -7.35
C PRO A 288 -19.25 -6.31 -8.00
N THR A 289 -20.53 -6.28 -7.66
CA THR A 289 -21.49 -5.27 -8.13
C THR A 289 -21.60 -4.08 -7.17
N PRO A 290 -21.96 -2.88 -7.70
CA PRO A 290 -22.03 -2.55 -9.12
C PRO A 290 -20.65 -2.28 -9.73
N ILE A 291 -20.56 -2.42 -11.04
CA ILE A 291 -19.48 -1.83 -11.85
C ILE A 291 -20.07 -0.61 -12.59
N VAL A 292 -19.21 0.32 -13.01
CA VAL A 292 -19.67 1.45 -13.85
C VAL A 292 -19.62 1.03 -15.31
N ASP A 293 -20.72 1.23 -16.02
CA ASP A 293 -20.90 0.84 -17.41
C ASP A 293 -21.46 2.00 -18.24
N PHE A 294 -21.51 1.84 -19.58
CA PHE A 294 -22.01 2.82 -20.54
C PHE A 294 -22.88 2.14 -21.60
N ASP A 295 -24.13 2.58 -21.75
CA ASP A 295 -25.10 1.99 -22.67
C ASP A 295 -25.11 2.63 -24.09
N GLY A 296 -24.21 3.57 -24.34
CA GLY A 296 -24.14 4.35 -25.57
C GLY A 296 -24.71 5.77 -25.43
N GLU A 297 -25.46 6.05 -24.37
CA GLU A 297 -26.06 7.34 -24.05
C GLU A 297 -25.68 7.84 -22.67
N LYS A 298 -25.78 6.97 -21.65
CA LYS A 298 -25.56 7.31 -20.24
C LYS A 298 -24.60 6.35 -19.57
N TYR A 299 -23.89 6.86 -18.57
CA TYR A 299 -23.11 6.06 -17.62
C TYR A 299 -24.05 5.62 -16.49
N PHE A 300 -23.92 4.36 -16.07
CA PHE A 300 -24.79 3.81 -15.03
C PHE A 300 -24.05 2.79 -14.16
N ARG A 301 -24.62 2.51 -13.00
CA ARG A 301 -24.15 1.47 -12.08
C ARG A 301 -24.81 0.15 -12.46
N ASN A 302 -24.04 -0.73 -13.07
CA ASN A 302 -24.51 -2.05 -13.51
C ASN A 302 -24.46 -3.04 -12.35
N TYR A 303 -25.64 -3.51 -11.94
CA TYR A 303 -25.82 -4.55 -10.91
C TYR A 303 -26.09 -5.94 -11.51
N ASP A 304 -26.25 -6.04 -12.82
CA ASP A 304 -26.64 -7.27 -13.51
C ASP A 304 -25.43 -8.07 -13.98
N LEU A 305 -24.68 -8.64 -13.01
CA LEU A 305 -23.63 -9.63 -13.27
C LEU A 305 -24.10 -10.99 -12.73
N LYS A 306 -24.32 -11.93 -13.63
CA LYS A 306 -25.00 -13.22 -13.34
C LYS A 306 -24.35 -14.02 -12.21
N ASN A 307 -23.04 -14.03 -12.13
CA ASN A 307 -22.26 -14.83 -11.19
C ASN A 307 -21.50 -13.98 -10.15
N SER A 308 -21.84 -12.69 -10.04
CA SER A 308 -21.16 -11.77 -9.12
C SER A 308 -21.01 -12.34 -7.72
N ILE A 309 -19.87 -12.03 -7.09
CA ILE A 309 -19.64 -12.27 -5.65
C ILE A 309 -20.49 -11.35 -4.76
N GLY A 310 -21.28 -10.44 -5.35
CA GLY A 310 -22.06 -9.44 -4.63
C GLY A 310 -21.27 -8.18 -4.28
N SER A 311 -21.74 -7.42 -3.30
CA SER A 311 -21.06 -6.19 -2.89
C SER A 311 -19.99 -6.49 -1.83
N VAL A 312 -18.76 -6.02 -2.06
CA VAL A 312 -17.64 -6.20 -1.13
C VAL A 312 -17.47 -5.03 -0.15
N LYS A 313 -18.14 -3.91 -0.38
CA LYS A 313 -18.22 -2.75 0.52
C LYS A 313 -19.40 -1.87 0.14
N ASP A 314 -19.77 -0.95 1.04
CA ASP A 314 -20.72 0.11 0.72
C ASP A 314 -20.10 1.10 -0.29
N PHE A 315 -20.97 1.77 -1.06
CA PHE A 315 -20.60 2.71 -2.11
C PHE A 315 -19.79 2.08 -3.27
N TYR A 316 -19.12 2.89 -4.07
CA TYR A 316 -18.58 2.49 -5.37
C TYR A 316 -17.06 2.64 -5.47
N GLY A 317 -16.37 2.66 -4.36
CA GLY A 317 -14.94 2.89 -4.22
C GLY A 317 -14.66 4.16 -3.41
N ASN A 318 -13.39 4.51 -3.25
CA ASN A 318 -12.96 5.74 -2.58
C ASN A 318 -12.83 6.85 -3.63
N PHE A 319 -13.94 7.51 -3.95
CA PHE A 319 -14.07 8.36 -5.14
C PHE A 319 -12.98 9.43 -5.26
N SER A 320 -12.65 10.15 -4.19
CA SER A 320 -11.59 11.16 -4.23
C SER A 320 -10.21 10.57 -4.60
N VAL A 321 -9.92 9.35 -4.16
CA VAL A 321 -8.70 8.61 -4.53
C VAL A 321 -8.74 8.23 -6.00
N LEU A 322 -9.89 7.82 -6.52
CA LEU A 322 -10.08 7.52 -7.95
C LEU A 322 -9.83 8.76 -8.82
N VAL A 323 -10.32 9.93 -8.39
CA VAL A 323 -10.05 11.21 -9.07
C VAL A 323 -8.56 11.50 -9.12
N LYS A 324 -7.85 11.38 -7.99
CA LYS A 324 -6.41 11.62 -7.90
C LYS A 324 -5.60 10.69 -8.80
N ALA A 325 -5.90 9.40 -8.77
CA ALA A 325 -5.25 8.41 -9.61
C ALA A 325 -5.48 8.69 -11.11
N TYR A 326 -6.71 9.04 -11.48
CA TYR A 326 -7.03 9.39 -12.87
C TYR A 326 -6.30 10.66 -13.32
N ALA A 327 -6.24 11.68 -12.46
CA ALA A 327 -5.46 12.89 -12.71
C ALA A 327 -3.98 12.57 -12.93
N TYR A 328 -3.38 11.72 -12.10
CA TYR A 328 -1.99 11.27 -12.27
C TYR A 328 -1.79 10.55 -13.62
N ILE A 329 -2.66 9.62 -13.99
CA ILE A 329 -2.58 8.90 -15.27
C ILE A 329 -2.64 9.88 -16.45
N LEU A 330 -3.58 10.84 -16.42
CA LEU A 330 -3.73 11.84 -17.48
C LEU A 330 -2.50 12.77 -17.57
N MET A 331 -1.97 13.20 -16.43
CA MET A 331 -0.80 14.05 -16.35
C MET A 331 0.46 13.37 -16.89
N MET A 332 0.68 12.13 -16.53
CA MET A 332 1.82 11.35 -16.98
C MET A 332 1.69 10.91 -18.44
N GLY A 333 0.50 10.51 -18.87
CA GLY A 333 0.23 10.08 -20.23
C GLY A 333 1.24 9.03 -20.72
N LYS A 334 1.87 9.25 -21.86
CA LYS A 334 2.91 8.37 -22.42
C LYS A 334 4.17 8.24 -21.58
N ASN A 335 4.36 9.13 -20.60
CA ASN A 335 5.53 9.12 -19.72
C ASN A 335 5.38 8.17 -18.52
N LEU A 336 4.25 7.46 -18.39
CA LEU A 336 4.07 6.48 -17.31
C LEU A 336 5.22 5.47 -17.21
N LYS A 337 5.76 5.01 -18.35
CA LYS A 337 6.91 4.09 -18.36
C LYS A 337 8.18 4.69 -17.77
N HIS A 338 8.38 6.01 -17.84
CA HIS A 338 9.55 6.68 -17.25
C HIS A 338 9.53 6.64 -15.72
N ALA A 339 8.34 6.53 -15.11
CA ALA A 339 8.25 6.28 -13.68
C ALA A 339 8.91 4.94 -13.32
N SER A 340 8.59 3.86 -14.07
CA SER A 340 9.22 2.55 -13.87
C SER A 340 10.72 2.57 -14.16
N GLU A 341 11.15 3.18 -15.25
CA GLU A 341 12.57 3.31 -15.62
C GLU A 341 13.38 3.96 -14.50
N ASN A 342 12.91 5.11 -14.00
CA ASN A 342 13.62 5.83 -12.94
C ASN A 342 13.56 5.12 -11.59
N ALA A 343 12.45 4.46 -11.26
CA ALA A 343 12.35 3.66 -10.03
C ALA A 343 13.39 2.53 -10.03
N VAL A 344 13.52 1.80 -11.15
CA VAL A 344 14.49 0.71 -11.32
C VAL A 344 15.92 1.26 -11.32
N LEU A 345 16.17 2.37 -12.00
CA LEU A 345 17.49 3.01 -12.02
C LEU A 345 17.95 3.43 -10.61
N ASN A 346 17.06 4.11 -9.88
CA ASN A 346 17.37 4.58 -8.52
C ASN A 346 17.65 3.42 -7.55
N ALA A 347 16.85 2.34 -7.61
CA ALA A 347 17.06 1.17 -6.77
C ALA A 347 18.41 0.50 -7.05
N ASN A 348 18.76 0.25 -8.32
CA ASN A 348 20.05 -0.33 -8.68
C ASN A 348 21.22 0.59 -8.33
N TYR A 349 21.04 1.92 -8.46
CA TYR A 349 22.06 2.88 -8.04
C TYR A 349 22.39 2.76 -6.55
N LEU A 350 21.38 2.75 -5.69
CA LEU A 350 21.56 2.59 -4.23
C LEU A 350 22.14 1.23 -3.89
N LYS A 351 21.63 0.14 -4.48
CA LYS A 351 22.12 -1.22 -4.28
C LYS A 351 23.62 -1.32 -4.54
N GLU A 352 24.07 -0.84 -5.70
CA GLU A 352 25.50 -0.90 -6.07
C GLU A 352 26.42 -0.09 -5.15
N LYS A 353 25.93 1.02 -4.60
CA LYS A 353 26.67 1.82 -3.63
C LYS A 353 26.78 1.17 -2.25
N LEU A 354 25.70 0.50 -1.80
CA LEU A 354 25.56 0.00 -0.44
C LEU A 354 26.06 -1.44 -0.23
N LYS A 355 26.06 -2.30 -1.27
CA LYS A 355 26.42 -3.72 -1.15
C LYS A 355 27.84 -4.01 -0.61
N LYS A 356 28.72 -3.02 -0.56
CA LYS A 356 30.05 -3.15 0.05
C LYS A 356 30.03 -3.02 1.58
N TYR A 357 29.01 -2.37 2.11
CA TYR A 357 28.90 -2.01 3.53
C TYR A 357 27.89 -2.87 4.27
N TYR A 358 26.91 -3.45 3.55
CA TYR A 358 25.90 -4.34 4.07
C TYR A 358 25.90 -5.63 3.29
N ASP A 359 25.42 -6.70 3.88
CA ASP A 359 25.27 -7.97 3.15
C ASP A 359 24.13 -7.86 2.16
N LEU A 360 24.31 -8.48 0.99
CA LEU A 360 23.32 -8.54 -0.09
C LEU A 360 23.05 -10.01 -0.41
N PRO A 361 22.05 -10.64 0.23
CA PRO A 361 21.79 -12.07 0.09
C PRO A 361 21.46 -12.51 -1.34
N TYR A 362 20.85 -11.61 -2.11
CA TYR A 362 20.50 -11.84 -3.52
C TYR A 362 21.10 -10.73 -4.38
N ASP A 363 22.26 -10.97 -5.00
CA ASP A 363 22.95 -9.99 -5.88
C ASP A 363 22.52 -10.12 -7.34
N GLU A 364 21.21 -10.29 -7.55
CA GLU A 364 20.59 -10.24 -8.86
C GLU A 364 20.22 -8.78 -9.25
N PRO A 365 20.08 -8.44 -10.54
CA PRO A 365 19.52 -7.16 -10.94
C PRO A 365 18.17 -6.92 -10.28
N CYS A 366 18.05 -5.84 -9.51
CA CYS A 366 16.78 -5.52 -8.86
C CYS A 366 15.90 -4.65 -9.76
N MET A 367 14.60 -4.72 -9.53
CA MET A 367 13.64 -3.80 -10.12
C MET A 367 13.57 -2.50 -9.29
N HIS A 368 12.44 -2.14 -8.73
CA HIS A 368 12.20 -0.88 -8.04
C HIS A 368 12.66 -0.82 -6.58
N GLU A 369 12.96 -1.96 -5.99
CA GLU A 369 13.41 -2.12 -4.60
C GLU A 369 14.46 -3.22 -4.50
N PHE A 370 15.16 -3.27 -3.37
CA PHE A 370 16.15 -4.29 -3.05
C PHE A 370 16.23 -4.50 -1.54
N VAL A 371 16.80 -5.64 -1.13
CA VAL A 371 16.90 -6.02 0.27
C VAL A 371 18.36 -6.24 0.65
N LEU A 372 18.84 -5.43 1.61
CA LEU A 372 20.11 -5.62 2.30
C LEU A 372 19.88 -6.42 3.58
N SER A 373 20.97 -6.91 4.17
CA SER A 373 20.98 -7.51 5.50
C SER A 373 21.95 -6.80 6.43
N GLY A 374 21.49 -6.48 7.65
CA GLY A 374 22.29 -5.99 8.75
C GLY A 374 22.97 -7.09 9.59
N GLU A 375 22.98 -8.35 9.10
CA GLU A 375 23.52 -9.51 9.82
C GLU A 375 25.00 -9.31 10.21
N ARG A 376 25.80 -8.77 9.32
CA ARG A 376 27.21 -8.46 9.59
C ARG A 376 27.37 -7.51 10.77
N GLN A 377 26.63 -6.41 10.79
CA GLN A 377 26.67 -5.42 11.88
C GLN A 377 26.22 -6.04 13.19
N LYS A 378 25.18 -6.85 13.15
CA LYS A 378 24.69 -7.54 14.35
C LYS A 378 25.71 -8.53 14.90
N HIS A 379 26.35 -9.30 14.04
CA HIS A 379 27.36 -10.30 14.45
C HIS A 379 28.64 -9.64 14.97
N GLU A 380 29.14 -8.60 14.29
CA GLU A 380 30.43 -7.99 14.62
C GLU A 380 30.33 -7.01 15.82
N SER A 381 29.22 -6.31 16.01
CA SER A 381 29.11 -5.22 16.98
C SER A 381 27.81 -5.22 17.81
N GLY A 382 26.91 -6.18 17.60
CA GLY A 382 25.62 -6.23 18.29
C GLY A 382 24.58 -5.23 17.75
N VAL A 383 24.91 -4.46 16.71
CA VAL A 383 24.01 -3.48 16.10
C VAL A 383 23.02 -4.16 15.20
N SER A 384 21.76 -4.28 15.65
CA SER A 384 20.67 -4.87 14.87
C SER A 384 20.15 -3.93 13.79
N THR A 385 19.40 -4.47 12.84
CA THR A 385 18.70 -3.69 11.81
C THR A 385 17.78 -2.63 12.41
N LEU A 386 17.13 -2.90 13.55
CA LEU A 386 16.32 -1.89 14.23
C LEU A 386 17.18 -0.70 14.74
N ASN A 387 18.39 -0.97 15.20
CA ASN A 387 19.30 0.10 15.61
C ASN A 387 19.74 0.95 14.42
N ILE A 388 20.04 0.33 13.27
CA ILE A 388 20.34 1.02 12.01
C ILE A 388 19.16 1.92 11.61
N ALA A 389 17.94 1.40 11.65
CA ALA A 389 16.71 2.14 11.35
C ALA A 389 16.53 3.36 12.29
N LYS A 390 16.81 3.20 13.58
CA LYS A 390 16.75 4.31 14.56
C LYS A 390 17.83 5.37 14.28
N ALA A 391 19.04 4.96 13.89
CA ALA A 391 20.11 5.89 13.53
C ALA A 391 19.82 6.70 12.27
N LEU A 392 19.11 6.11 11.29
CA LEU A 392 18.65 6.83 10.08
C LEU A 392 17.75 8.02 10.42
N MET A 393 16.95 7.93 11.49
CA MET A 393 16.09 9.05 11.91
C MET A 393 16.91 10.27 12.33
N ASP A 394 18.11 10.09 12.88
CA ASP A 394 19.02 11.18 13.23
C ASP A 394 19.58 11.90 11.98
N GLY A 395 19.62 11.20 10.84
CA GLY A 395 19.96 11.74 9.52
C GLY A 395 18.78 12.34 8.76
N ASN A 396 17.66 12.65 9.42
CA ASN A 396 16.43 13.18 8.80
C ASN A 396 15.92 12.31 7.64
N THR A 397 16.02 10.99 7.78
CA THR A 397 15.56 10.01 6.80
C THR A 397 14.52 9.10 7.45
N HIS A 398 13.40 8.84 6.78
CA HIS A 398 12.49 7.83 7.26
C HIS A 398 13.15 6.44 7.16
N PRO A 399 13.08 5.60 8.20
CA PRO A 399 13.63 4.26 8.13
C PRO A 399 13.00 3.43 6.98
N PRO A 400 13.79 2.60 6.29
CA PRO A 400 13.25 1.61 5.36
C PRO A 400 12.46 0.54 6.09
N THR A 401 11.81 -0.36 5.36
CA THR A 401 11.15 -1.53 5.95
C THR A 401 12.21 -2.48 6.52
N VAL A 402 12.03 -2.89 7.77
CA VAL A 402 12.97 -3.78 8.47
C VAL A 402 12.33 -5.12 8.83
N TYR A 403 13.16 -6.16 8.96
CA TYR A 403 12.73 -7.54 9.26
C TYR A 403 11.72 -8.13 8.27
N PHE A 404 11.68 -7.61 7.07
CA PHE A 404 10.87 -8.11 5.96
C PHE A 404 11.63 -7.95 4.64
N PRO A 405 11.55 -8.93 3.69
CA PRO A 405 10.83 -10.20 3.76
C PRO A 405 11.49 -11.20 4.74
N LEU A 406 10.69 -12.14 5.27
CA LEU A 406 11.12 -13.08 6.32
C LEU A 406 12.23 -14.05 5.90
N ILE A 407 12.42 -14.25 4.61
CA ILE A 407 13.48 -15.10 4.06
C ILE A 407 14.88 -14.47 4.14
N VAL A 408 14.97 -13.19 4.51
CA VAL A 408 16.24 -12.48 4.75
C VAL A 408 16.37 -12.14 6.23
N HIS A 409 17.40 -12.67 6.87
CA HIS A 409 17.71 -12.32 8.26
C HIS A 409 18.19 -10.86 8.35
N GLU A 410 17.79 -10.15 9.42
CA GLU A 410 18.12 -8.72 9.60
C GLU A 410 17.87 -7.88 8.33
N ALA A 411 16.75 -8.13 7.67
CA ALA A 411 16.39 -7.49 6.41
C ALA A 411 16.24 -5.97 6.54
N ILE A 412 16.73 -5.26 5.52
CA ILE A 412 16.53 -3.81 5.28
C ILE A 412 16.07 -3.67 3.84
N MET A 413 14.77 -3.45 3.65
CA MET A 413 14.15 -3.32 2.33
C MET A 413 14.02 -1.86 1.94
N ILE A 414 14.62 -1.48 0.83
CA ILE A 414 14.75 -0.09 0.37
C ILE A 414 14.08 0.07 -0.98
N GLU A 415 13.09 0.97 -1.05
CA GLU A 415 12.42 1.40 -2.27
C GLU A 415 12.56 2.93 -2.43
N PRO A 416 13.49 3.41 -3.28
CA PRO A 416 13.75 4.85 -3.40
C PRO A 416 12.67 5.60 -4.16
N THR A 417 11.88 4.93 -4.99
CA THR A 417 10.94 5.47 -5.95
C THR A 417 11.60 6.28 -7.11
N GLU A 418 10.80 6.69 -8.08
CA GLU A 418 11.22 7.55 -9.19
C GLU A 418 11.21 9.05 -8.85
N SER A 419 10.60 9.42 -7.73
CA SER A 419 10.43 10.85 -7.38
C SER A 419 11.67 11.47 -6.74
N GLU A 420 12.62 10.64 -6.33
CA GLU A 420 13.84 11.12 -5.68
C GLU A 420 14.92 11.50 -6.70
N HIS A 421 15.62 12.61 -6.41
CA HIS A 421 16.72 13.07 -7.23
C HIS A 421 18.07 12.56 -6.70
N LYS A 422 19.08 12.60 -7.55
CA LYS A 422 20.38 11.99 -7.29
C LYS A 422 21.05 12.48 -5.99
N GLU A 423 20.99 13.77 -5.68
CA GLU A 423 21.59 14.35 -4.46
C GLU A 423 20.98 13.71 -3.21
N MET A 424 19.65 13.57 -3.13
CA MET A 424 18.97 12.91 -2.02
C MET A 424 19.39 11.44 -1.87
N LEU A 425 19.56 10.74 -3.00
CA LEU A 425 20.05 9.36 -3.01
C LEU A 425 21.50 9.27 -2.52
N ASP A 426 22.36 10.23 -2.91
CA ASP A 426 23.75 10.29 -2.45
C ASP A 426 23.82 10.57 -0.94
N ASP A 427 23.03 11.49 -0.42
CA ASP A 427 22.94 11.80 1.03
C ASP A 427 22.52 10.57 1.84
N PHE A 428 21.55 9.82 1.32
CA PHE A 428 21.13 8.56 1.94
C PHE A 428 22.25 7.52 1.94
N VAL A 429 22.97 7.37 0.82
CA VAL A 429 24.14 6.47 0.72
C VAL A 429 25.21 6.85 1.73
N GLU A 430 25.55 8.13 1.84
CA GLU A 430 26.54 8.61 2.80
C GLU A 430 26.10 8.32 4.24
N THR A 431 24.86 8.59 4.59
CA THR A 431 24.29 8.28 5.91
C THR A 431 24.37 6.79 6.23
N MET A 432 23.97 5.93 5.31
CA MET A 432 24.04 4.47 5.49
C MET A 432 25.50 4.00 5.66
N ILE A 433 26.43 4.52 4.88
CA ILE A 433 27.87 4.20 5.00
C ILE A 433 28.41 4.64 6.38
N GLN A 434 28.07 5.85 6.80
CA GLN A 434 28.47 6.37 8.11
C GLN A 434 27.94 5.49 9.25
N ILE A 435 26.67 5.09 9.19
CA ILE A 435 26.07 4.18 10.18
C ILE A 435 26.83 2.85 10.23
N ALA A 436 27.16 2.25 9.07
CA ALA A 436 27.92 1.00 9.01
C ALA A 436 29.34 1.12 9.60
N GLN A 437 30.02 2.26 9.35
CA GLN A 437 31.34 2.54 9.91
C GLN A 437 31.27 2.79 11.41
N THR A 438 30.34 3.63 11.87
CA THR A 438 30.13 3.92 13.29
C THR A 438 29.73 2.65 14.06
N ALA A 439 28.90 1.78 13.47
CA ALA A 439 28.56 0.49 14.08
C ALA A 439 29.80 -0.36 14.37
N LYS A 440 30.85 -0.25 13.56
CA LYS A 440 32.12 -0.97 13.76
C LYS A 440 33.04 -0.27 14.74
N GLU A 441 33.17 1.08 14.68
CA GLU A 441 34.15 1.88 15.43
C GLU A 441 33.64 2.27 16.81
N ASN A 442 32.35 2.62 16.94
CA ASN A 442 31.69 3.08 18.15
C ASN A 442 30.22 2.57 18.20
N PRO A 443 29.98 1.27 18.41
CA PRO A 443 28.65 0.69 18.35
C PRO A 443 27.65 1.31 19.34
N GLU A 444 28.11 1.81 20.50
CA GLU A 444 27.25 2.41 21.53
C GLU A 444 26.47 3.62 21.01
N GLU A 445 27.03 4.36 20.08
CA GLU A 445 26.35 5.50 19.44
C GLU A 445 25.12 5.03 18.64
N ILE A 446 25.25 3.95 17.87
CA ILE A 446 24.12 3.38 17.09
C ILE A 446 23.13 2.65 18.00
N LEU A 447 23.61 1.96 19.03
CA LEU A 447 22.75 1.26 19.99
C LEU A 447 21.86 2.20 20.81
N SER A 448 22.31 3.44 21.05
CA SER A 448 21.55 4.46 21.80
C SER A 448 20.66 5.36 20.94
N ALA A 449 20.74 5.27 19.60
CA ALA A 449 19.90 6.06 18.69
C ALA A 449 18.39 5.80 18.89
N PRO A 450 17.52 6.81 18.58
CA PRO A 450 17.80 8.09 17.96
C PRO A 450 18.17 9.18 18.98
N HIS A 451 18.98 10.16 18.55
CA HIS A 451 19.48 11.25 19.40
C HIS A 451 18.80 12.59 19.15
N THR A 452 18.40 12.86 17.91
CA THR A 452 17.90 14.18 17.48
C THR A 452 16.37 14.27 17.49
N THR A 453 15.68 13.11 17.46
CA THR A 453 14.21 13.07 17.43
C THR A 453 13.60 13.53 18.77
N PRO A 454 12.37 14.11 18.77
CA PRO A 454 11.66 14.51 19.99
C PRO A 454 11.43 13.36 20.98
N VAL A 455 11.18 12.17 20.46
CA VAL A 455 11.02 10.94 21.24
C VAL A 455 12.25 10.07 21.02
N LYS A 456 12.89 9.69 22.09
CA LYS A 456 14.07 8.81 22.09
C LYS A 456 13.67 7.34 22.03
N LYS A 457 14.57 6.44 22.37
CA LYS A 457 14.28 5.01 22.45
C LYS A 457 13.15 4.75 23.47
N ILE A 458 12.07 4.15 23.02
CA ILE A 458 10.90 3.82 23.85
C ILE A 458 10.86 2.32 24.17
N ASP A 459 10.14 1.98 25.24
CA ASP A 459 9.72 0.60 25.49
C ASP A 459 8.48 0.27 24.62
N GLU A 460 8.73 -0.28 23.42
CA GLU A 460 7.68 -0.60 22.45
C GLU A 460 6.73 -1.69 22.97
N VAL A 461 7.24 -2.60 23.81
CA VAL A 461 6.43 -3.68 24.40
C VAL A 461 5.44 -3.11 25.41
N GLN A 462 5.91 -2.22 26.29
CA GLN A 462 5.05 -1.55 27.26
C GLN A 462 4.01 -0.67 26.55
N ALA A 463 4.43 0.11 25.57
CA ALA A 463 3.54 0.98 24.80
C ALA A 463 2.42 0.20 24.08
N ALA A 464 2.74 -0.99 23.55
CA ALA A 464 1.76 -1.84 22.86
C ALA A 464 0.82 -2.57 23.81
N ARG A 465 1.34 -3.06 24.98
CA ARG A 465 0.55 -3.86 25.93
C ARG A 465 -0.29 -3.02 26.90
N HIS A 466 0.18 -1.82 27.22
CA HIS A 466 -0.43 -0.94 28.22
C HIS A 466 -0.56 0.50 27.67
N PRO A 467 -1.28 0.69 26.56
CA PRO A 467 -1.43 2.02 25.98
C PRO A 467 -2.27 2.91 26.92
N ASP A 468 -1.76 4.08 27.25
CA ASP A 468 -2.53 5.14 27.90
C ASP A 468 -3.20 6.01 26.83
N LEU A 469 -4.48 5.79 26.63
CA LEU A 469 -5.26 6.41 25.55
C LEU A 469 -6.21 7.51 26.05
N LYS A 470 -6.16 7.83 27.35
CA LYS A 470 -7.04 8.83 27.97
C LYS A 470 -6.22 9.98 28.51
N TYR A 471 -6.69 11.19 28.25
CA TYR A 471 -6.24 12.34 29.00
C TYR A 471 -6.79 12.24 30.44
N THR A 472 -5.90 12.33 31.41
CA THR A 472 -6.24 12.42 32.83
C THR A 472 -5.66 13.73 33.37
N ASP A 473 -6.47 14.52 34.07
CA ASP A 473 -6.04 15.78 34.70
C ASP A 473 -4.94 15.55 35.75
#